data_3d04fcc25608ee218f38e2d9f7c7e255
#
_entry.id   3d04fcc25608ee218f38e2d9f7c7e255
#
_cell.length_a   1.000
_cell.length_b   1.000
_cell.length_c   1.000
_cell.angle_alpha   90.00
_cell.angle_beta   90.00
_cell.angle_gamma   90.00
#
_symmetry.space_group_name_H-M   'P 1'
#
loop_
_entity.id
_entity.type
_entity.pdbx_description
1 polymer ?
#
loop_
_entity_poly.entity_id
_entity_poly.type
_entity_poly.pdbx_seq_one_letter_code
_entity_poly.pdbx_strand_id
1 'polypeptide(L)'
;MDVLASQIRTDSPEFAGNRDRMIPLVTELRERLARVREGGGAKYLERHRQLGKLPVRERIDQLTDANSPFLELSALASWDMYDNDAPSAGIVTGIGRVSGREVMIVANDATVNGGTYYPITVKKHVRAQQIALEHRLPSVYLVDSGGAFLPMQAEVFPDREHFGRIFFNQARMSAERIPQVAVVMGSCTAGGAYVPAMSDETVIVKGTGTIFLGGPPLVKAATGEEVTAEELGGADVHTRLSGVADYFAEDDEHALQIARSIVSTLHTTKRLPGDMTAPEPPKYDPEELYGIVSVDPRKPYDVHEVIARLVDGSRFDEFKQRYATTLITGFARLHGFLVGIIANNGVLFSESALKATHFIELCNLRGIPLVFLQNITGFMVGRQYERGGIAKDGAKMVHAVANSVVPKFTVIIGGSFGAGNYGMCGRAYEPRLLWMWPNARISVMGGEQAASVLATVKRDQLARDGRTLSAEEEAAIRTPILDKYESEGSPYYSTARLWDDGVLDPARTRDALALGLSAAYNAPIPEPKFGVFRM
;
A
#
# COMPACT_ATOMS: atom_id res chain seq x y z
N MET A 1 -29.95 -2.57 -9.34
CA MET A 1 -28.97 -1.47 -9.27
C MET A 1 -29.28 -0.47 -10.37
N ASP A 2 -29.58 0.74 -9.98
CA ASP A 2 -29.90 1.83 -10.92
C ASP A 2 -28.62 2.48 -11.44
N VAL A 3 -28.71 3.04 -12.65
CA VAL A 3 -27.60 3.78 -13.25
C VAL A 3 -27.53 5.16 -12.62
N LEU A 4 -26.39 5.52 -12.07
CA LEU A 4 -26.14 6.90 -11.61
C LEU A 4 -26.13 7.84 -12.81
N ALA A 5 -27.00 8.85 -12.78
CA ALA A 5 -27.04 9.90 -13.79
C ALA A 5 -26.07 11.01 -13.40
N SER A 6 -25.00 11.18 -14.17
CA SER A 6 -24.03 12.26 -13.93
C SER A 6 -24.65 13.64 -14.15
N GLN A 7 -24.36 14.56 -13.23
CA GLN A 7 -24.70 15.98 -13.32
C GLN A 7 -23.50 16.83 -13.77
N ILE A 8 -22.37 16.20 -14.04
CA ILE A 8 -21.13 16.88 -14.43
C ILE A 8 -21.26 17.47 -15.83
N ARG A 9 -20.92 18.73 -15.93
CA ARG A 9 -20.78 19.45 -17.19
C ARG A 9 -19.30 19.63 -17.49
N THR A 10 -18.77 18.79 -18.38
CA THR A 10 -17.35 18.78 -18.76
C THR A 10 -16.91 20.06 -19.48
N ASP A 11 -17.87 20.85 -19.99
CA ASP A 11 -17.68 22.16 -20.61
C ASP A 11 -17.71 23.32 -19.61
N SER A 12 -17.95 23.07 -18.32
CA SER A 12 -18.05 24.12 -17.32
C SER A 12 -16.68 24.69 -16.92
N PRO A 13 -16.61 26.00 -16.57
CA PRO A 13 -15.37 26.60 -16.06
C PRO A 13 -14.87 25.96 -14.77
N GLU A 14 -15.77 25.43 -13.94
CA GLU A 14 -15.41 24.73 -12.70
C GLU A 14 -14.67 23.43 -12.99
N PHE A 15 -15.22 22.61 -13.92
CA PHE A 15 -14.59 21.36 -14.34
C PHE A 15 -13.21 21.64 -14.96
N ALA A 16 -13.10 22.59 -15.87
CA ALA A 16 -11.83 22.99 -16.47
C ALA A 16 -10.82 23.44 -15.41
N GLY A 17 -11.23 24.30 -14.48
CA GLY A 17 -10.36 24.80 -13.42
C GLY A 17 -9.92 23.74 -12.40
N ASN A 18 -10.73 22.71 -12.13
CA ASN A 18 -10.31 21.56 -11.32
C ASN A 18 -9.32 20.69 -12.09
N ARG A 19 -9.61 20.41 -13.37
CA ARG A 19 -8.74 19.63 -14.25
C ARG A 19 -7.36 20.26 -14.41
N ASP A 20 -7.30 21.57 -14.63
CA ASP A 20 -6.06 22.33 -14.76
C ASP A 20 -5.17 22.23 -13.51
N ARG A 21 -5.77 22.04 -12.35
CA ARG A 21 -5.03 21.85 -11.08
C ARG A 21 -4.69 20.39 -10.79
N MET A 22 -5.51 19.42 -11.22
CA MET A 22 -5.27 18.00 -10.98
C MET A 22 -4.24 17.42 -11.95
N ILE A 23 -4.25 17.81 -13.22
CA ILE A 23 -3.33 17.29 -14.24
C ILE A 23 -1.85 17.46 -13.85
N PRO A 24 -1.39 18.63 -13.33
CA PRO A 24 -0.01 18.76 -12.84
C PRO A 24 0.33 17.75 -11.74
N LEU A 25 -0.58 17.48 -10.80
CA LEU A 25 -0.35 16.51 -9.73
C LEU A 25 -0.23 15.07 -10.27
N VAL A 26 -1.06 14.72 -11.25
CA VAL A 26 -0.99 13.41 -11.93
C VAL A 26 0.31 13.29 -12.75
N THR A 27 0.71 14.37 -13.41
CA THR A 27 1.97 14.42 -14.17
C THR A 27 3.16 14.24 -13.23
N GLU A 28 3.20 14.97 -12.13
CA GLU A 28 4.23 14.83 -11.10
C GLU A 28 4.31 13.40 -10.56
N LEU A 29 3.16 12.77 -10.28
CA LEU A 29 3.12 11.36 -9.87
C LEU A 29 3.80 10.46 -10.91
N ARG A 30 3.45 10.63 -12.19
CA ARG A 30 4.01 9.83 -13.29
C ARG A 30 5.52 10.03 -13.44
N GLU A 31 6.00 11.24 -13.29
CA GLU A 31 7.44 11.58 -13.32
C GLU A 31 8.19 10.93 -12.15
N ARG A 32 7.63 11.02 -10.92
CA ARG A 32 8.21 10.39 -9.73
C ARG A 32 8.27 8.87 -9.88
N LEU A 33 7.20 8.25 -10.38
CA LEU A 33 7.17 6.81 -10.66
C LEU A 33 8.17 6.40 -11.76
N ALA A 34 8.33 7.21 -12.80
CA ALA A 34 9.34 6.97 -13.83
C ALA A 34 10.76 7.03 -13.25
N ARG A 35 11.04 8.04 -12.42
CA ARG A 35 12.35 8.23 -11.78
C ARG A 35 12.76 7.06 -10.88
N VAL A 36 11.86 6.57 -10.02
CA VAL A 36 12.19 5.45 -9.12
C VAL A 36 12.38 4.13 -9.87
N ARG A 37 11.83 4.01 -11.08
CA ARG A 37 12.06 2.84 -11.96
C ARG A 37 13.48 2.76 -12.53
N GLU A 38 14.22 3.84 -12.50
CA GLU A 38 15.63 3.86 -12.91
C GLU A 38 16.57 3.20 -11.89
N GLY A 39 16.03 2.83 -10.70
CA GLY A 39 16.80 2.18 -9.63
C GLY A 39 18.02 2.99 -9.25
N GLY A 40 19.20 2.37 -9.22
CA GLY A 40 20.48 3.02 -8.95
C GLY A 40 21.00 3.92 -10.09
N GLY A 41 20.24 4.03 -11.19
CA GLY A 41 20.60 4.84 -12.36
C GLY A 41 21.45 4.11 -13.41
N ALA A 42 21.61 4.75 -14.56
CA ALA A 42 22.18 4.14 -15.78
C ALA A 42 23.54 3.45 -15.57
N LYS A 43 24.43 4.08 -14.80
CA LYS A 43 25.78 3.53 -14.50
C LYS A 43 25.71 2.18 -13.78
N TYR A 44 24.84 2.07 -12.78
CA TYR A 44 24.70 0.82 -11.99
C TYR A 44 23.91 -0.24 -12.76
N LEU A 45 22.93 0.15 -13.55
CA LEU A 45 22.20 -0.75 -14.45
C LEU A 45 23.16 -1.36 -15.50
N GLU A 46 24.01 -0.55 -16.12
CA GLU A 46 25.00 -1.04 -17.09
C GLU A 46 26.01 -2.00 -16.44
N ARG A 47 26.55 -1.64 -15.28
CA ARG A 47 27.44 -2.53 -14.51
C ARG A 47 26.75 -3.86 -14.17
N HIS A 48 25.47 -3.82 -13.80
CA HIS A 48 24.68 -4.99 -13.47
C HIS A 48 24.56 -5.94 -14.65
N ARG A 49 24.28 -5.41 -15.86
CA ARG A 49 24.26 -6.18 -17.13
C ARG A 49 25.64 -6.75 -17.51
N GLN A 50 26.71 -6.00 -17.28
CA GLN A 50 28.09 -6.48 -17.53
C GLN A 50 28.45 -7.68 -16.64
N LEU A 51 27.82 -7.83 -15.48
CA LEU A 51 27.94 -9.00 -14.61
C LEU A 51 27.06 -10.18 -15.05
N GLY A 52 26.37 -10.08 -16.18
CA GLY A 52 25.44 -11.10 -16.69
C GLY A 52 24.11 -11.16 -15.94
N LYS A 53 23.73 -10.10 -15.20
CA LYS A 53 22.54 -10.06 -14.37
C LYS A 53 21.45 -9.21 -15.03
N LEU A 54 20.21 -9.65 -14.96
CA LEU A 54 19.05 -8.86 -15.40
C LEU A 54 18.69 -7.80 -14.35
N PRO A 55 18.36 -6.55 -14.74
CA PRO A 55 17.76 -5.58 -13.84
C PRO A 55 16.49 -6.12 -13.17
N VAL A 56 16.21 -5.66 -11.94
CA VAL A 56 15.13 -6.21 -11.13
C VAL A 56 13.76 -6.19 -11.83
N ARG A 57 13.45 -5.14 -12.59
CA ARG A 57 12.16 -5.04 -13.30
C ARG A 57 12.09 -5.99 -14.49
N GLU A 58 13.19 -6.22 -15.20
CA GLU A 58 13.29 -7.23 -16.26
C GLU A 58 13.14 -8.64 -15.69
N ARG A 59 13.69 -8.91 -14.49
CA ARG A 59 13.44 -10.18 -13.75
C ARG A 59 11.96 -10.38 -13.46
N ILE A 60 11.25 -9.33 -12.98
CA ILE A 60 9.82 -9.39 -12.69
C ILE A 60 9.01 -9.59 -13.98
N ASP A 61 9.35 -8.87 -15.06
CA ASP A 61 8.65 -8.97 -16.34
C ASP A 61 8.77 -10.38 -16.95
N GLN A 62 9.96 -11.03 -16.82
CA GLN A 62 10.16 -12.41 -17.30
C GLN A 62 9.54 -13.46 -16.36
N LEU A 63 9.45 -13.17 -15.07
CA LEU A 63 8.81 -14.06 -14.11
C LEU A 63 7.29 -14.10 -14.29
N THR A 64 6.66 -12.95 -14.55
CA THR A 64 5.21 -12.82 -14.68
C THR A 64 4.68 -13.32 -16.01
N ASP A 65 3.40 -13.66 -16.06
CA ASP A 65 2.75 -14.09 -17.29
C ASP A 65 2.65 -12.94 -18.28
N ALA A 66 2.96 -13.19 -19.53
CA ALA A 66 2.89 -12.19 -20.59
C ALA A 66 1.49 -11.53 -20.64
N ASN A 67 1.47 -10.22 -20.80
CA ASN A 67 0.27 -9.39 -20.83
C ASN A 67 -0.60 -9.47 -19.56
N SER A 68 -0.07 -9.98 -18.45
CA SER A 68 -0.75 -9.91 -17.16
C SER A 68 -0.38 -8.63 -16.41
N PRO A 69 -1.31 -8.03 -15.66
CA PRO A 69 -0.98 -6.85 -14.87
C PRO A 69 -0.08 -7.20 -13.69
N PHE A 70 0.79 -6.26 -13.32
CA PHE A 70 1.57 -6.27 -12.09
C PHE A 70 1.11 -5.12 -11.20
N LEU A 71 0.52 -5.41 -10.05
CA LEU A 71 0.14 -4.42 -9.04
C LEU A 71 1.37 -4.13 -8.17
N GLU A 72 2.18 -3.17 -8.59
CA GLU A 72 3.33 -2.71 -7.80
C GLU A 72 2.86 -1.99 -6.54
N LEU A 73 3.41 -2.35 -5.39
CA LEU A 73 3.08 -1.78 -4.08
C LEU A 73 4.19 -0.86 -3.60
N SER A 74 3.79 0.30 -3.06
CA SER A 74 4.70 1.27 -2.42
C SER A 74 5.92 1.62 -3.29
N ALA A 75 5.69 1.88 -4.59
CA ALA A 75 6.77 2.20 -5.54
C ALA A 75 7.59 3.43 -5.11
N LEU A 76 6.97 4.40 -4.42
CA LEU A 76 7.59 5.62 -3.90
C LEU A 76 8.05 5.50 -2.43
N ALA A 77 8.21 4.29 -1.91
CA ALA A 77 8.78 4.09 -0.57
C ALA A 77 10.17 4.73 -0.48
N SER A 78 10.46 5.38 0.64
CA SER A 78 11.66 6.17 0.93
C SER A 78 11.91 7.41 0.05
N TRP A 79 10.92 7.87 -0.71
CA TRP A 79 11.03 9.13 -1.45
C TRP A 79 11.39 10.30 -0.51
N ASP A 80 12.38 11.12 -0.88
CA ASP A 80 12.95 12.20 -0.07
C ASP A 80 13.42 11.76 1.34
N MET A 81 13.84 10.49 1.46
CA MET A 81 14.49 9.95 2.65
C MET A 81 15.89 9.46 2.25
N TYR A 82 16.80 9.41 3.23
CA TYR A 82 18.17 8.89 3.04
C TYR A 82 18.92 9.57 1.87
N ASP A 83 18.76 10.90 1.73
CA ASP A 83 19.34 11.70 0.62
C ASP A 83 18.96 11.16 -0.79
N ASN A 84 17.82 10.48 -0.90
CA ASN A 84 17.34 9.75 -2.08
C ASN A 84 18.23 8.59 -2.54
N ASP A 85 19.07 8.06 -1.66
CA ASP A 85 19.98 6.95 -1.98
C ASP A 85 19.28 5.58 -2.11
N ALA A 86 18.02 5.48 -1.71
CA ALA A 86 17.26 4.23 -1.71
C ALA A 86 15.92 4.32 -2.49
N PRO A 87 15.93 4.63 -3.80
CA PRO A 87 14.69 4.68 -4.59
C PRO A 87 13.90 3.38 -4.47
N SER A 88 12.58 3.46 -4.37
CA SER A 88 11.69 2.32 -4.07
C SER A 88 12.10 1.52 -2.82
N ALA A 89 12.84 2.13 -1.89
CA ALA A 89 13.47 1.46 -0.75
C ALA A 89 14.43 0.31 -1.13
N GLY A 90 15.02 0.34 -2.35
CA GLY A 90 15.94 -0.72 -2.83
C GLY A 90 15.29 -2.08 -3.03
N ILE A 91 13.95 -2.15 -3.05
CA ILE A 91 13.19 -3.40 -3.21
C ILE A 91 11.89 -3.16 -3.96
N VAL A 92 11.58 -3.97 -4.95
CA VAL A 92 10.30 -3.95 -5.67
C VAL A 92 9.38 -5.00 -5.08
N THR A 93 8.17 -4.60 -4.70
CA THR A 93 7.15 -5.52 -4.17
C THR A 93 5.85 -5.34 -4.94
N GLY A 94 5.12 -6.42 -5.14
CA GLY A 94 3.84 -6.35 -5.85
C GLY A 94 3.17 -7.70 -6.01
N ILE A 95 1.94 -7.66 -6.49
CA ILE A 95 1.15 -8.85 -6.83
C ILE A 95 1.19 -9.03 -8.34
N GLY A 96 1.69 -10.17 -8.79
CA GLY A 96 1.74 -10.54 -10.20
C GLY A 96 1.14 -11.92 -10.44
N ARG A 97 0.93 -12.27 -11.70
CA ARG A 97 0.51 -13.62 -12.10
C ARG A 97 1.68 -14.38 -12.68
N VAL A 98 1.96 -15.54 -12.11
CA VAL A 98 3.03 -16.46 -12.52
C VAL A 98 2.42 -17.83 -12.77
N SER A 99 2.58 -18.37 -13.97
CA SER A 99 1.99 -19.65 -14.37
C SER A 99 0.51 -19.78 -14.02
N GLY A 100 -0.26 -18.70 -14.26
CA GLY A 100 -1.69 -18.62 -14.01
C GLY A 100 -2.10 -18.35 -12.55
N ARG A 101 -1.16 -18.22 -11.60
CA ARG A 101 -1.41 -18.01 -10.16
C ARG A 101 -1.00 -16.62 -9.74
N GLU A 102 -1.80 -16.00 -8.87
CA GLU A 102 -1.42 -14.75 -8.22
C GLU A 102 -0.39 -15.03 -7.13
N VAL A 103 0.70 -14.31 -7.16
CA VAL A 103 1.80 -14.45 -6.19
C VAL A 103 2.24 -13.08 -5.68
N MET A 104 2.75 -13.02 -4.47
CA MET A 104 3.49 -11.88 -3.97
C MET A 104 4.93 -11.98 -4.45
N ILE A 105 5.42 -10.97 -5.14
CA ILE A 105 6.80 -10.85 -5.59
C ILE A 105 7.51 -9.84 -4.67
N VAL A 106 8.69 -10.26 -4.17
CA VAL A 106 9.59 -9.43 -3.35
C VAL A 106 10.96 -9.53 -3.98
N ALA A 107 11.41 -8.46 -4.65
CA ALA A 107 12.61 -8.47 -5.47
C ALA A 107 13.59 -7.37 -5.06
N ASN A 108 14.80 -7.74 -4.62
CA ASN A 108 15.85 -6.79 -4.31
C ASN A 108 16.36 -6.10 -5.57
N ASP A 109 16.58 -4.79 -5.51
CA ASP A 109 17.28 -4.03 -6.53
C ASP A 109 18.74 -3.80 -6.13
N ALA A 110 19.62 -4.68 -6.58
CA ALA A 110 21.06 -4.57 -6.27
C ALA A 110 21.74 -3.37 -6.94
N THR A 111 21.09 -2.69 -7.89
CA THR A 111 21.60 -1.43 -8.44
C THR A 111 21.49 -0.29 -7.43
N VAL A 112 20.62 -0.43 -6.42
CA VAL A 112 20.42 0.50 -5.31
C VAL A 112 21.25 0.02 -4.12
N ASN A 113 22.41 0.61 -3.93
CA ASN A 113 23.35 0.31 -2.83
C ASN A 113 23.58 -1.19 -2.57
N GLY A 114 23.69 -2.00 -3.65
CA GLY A 114 23.90 -3.44 -3.54
C GLY A 114 22.72 -4.22 -2.96
N GLY A 115 21.50 -3.69 -3.03
CA GLY A 115 20.30 -4.32 -2.45
C GLY A 115 20.30 -4.29 -0.92
N THR A 116 21.02 -3.34 -0.31
CA THR A 116 21.14 -3.21 1.16
C THR A 116 19.82 -2.76 1.79
N TYR A 117 19.49 -3.31 2.94
CA TYR A 117 18.25 -3.01 3.67
C TYR A 117 18.38 -1.78 4.56
N TYR A 118 17.73 -0.70 4.19
CA TYR A 118 17.41 0.46 5.02
C TYR A 118 16.20 0.18 5.92
N PRO A 119 15.91 1.03 6.93
CA PRO A 119 14.71 0.84 7.76
C PRO A 119 13.40 0.72 6.96
N ILE A 120 13.23 1.55 5.94
CA ILE A 120 12.04 1.49 5.06
C ILE A 120 12.06 0.24 4.16
N THR A 121 13.23 -0.27 3.76
CA THR A 121 13.33 -1.55 3.02
C THR A 121 12.77 -2.71 3.85
N VAL A 122 13.15 -2.78 5.13
CA VAL A 122 12.62 -3.78 6.07
C VAL A 122 11.11 -3.64 6.20
N LYS A 123 10.62 -2.43 6.45
CA LYS A 123 9.18 -2.15 6.59
C LYS A 123 8.40 -2.55 5.33
N LYS A 124 8.95 -2.29 4.14
CA LYS A 124 8.33 -2.66 2.86
C LYS A 124 8.28 -4.18 2.65
N HIS A 125 9.37 -4.88 2.97
CA HIS A 125 9.41 -6.35 2.91
C HIS A 125 8.39 -6.97 3.88
N VAL A 126 8.38 -6.54 5.14
CA VAL A 126 7.43 -7.00 6.17
C VAL A 126 5.99 -6.73 5.71
N ARG A 127 5.70 -5.56 5.10
CA ARG A 127 4.37 -5.26 4.57
C ARG A 127 3.98 -6.20 3.42
N ALA A 128 4.89 -6.50 2.51
CA ALA A 128 4.64 -7.46 1.44
C ALA A 128 4.28 -8.85 1.98
N GLN A 129 5.02 -9.34 2.99
CA GLN A 129 4.71 -10.61 3.66
C GLN A 129 3.37 -10.57 4.40
N GLN A 130 3.03 -9.44 5.04
CA GLN A 130 1.73 -9.26 5.68
C GLN A 130 0.60 -9.37 4.65
N ILE A 131 0.73 -8.69 3.50
CA ILE A 131 -0.24 -8.79 2.41
C ILE A 131 -0.33 -10.23 1.87
N ALA A 132 0.82 -10.90 1.69
CA ALA A 132 0.85 -12.30 1.25
C ALA A 132 0.12 -13.22 2.24
N LEU A 133 0.34 -13.04 3.55
CA LEU A 133 -0.33 -13.81 4.61
C LEU A 133 -1.84 -13.57 4.60
N GLU A 134 -2.26 -12.30 4.56
CA GLU A 134 -3.68 -11.92 4.60
C GLU A 134 -4.46 -12.39 3.37
N HIS A 135 -3.82 -12.43 2.20
CA HIS A 135 -4.40 -12.89 0.95
C HIS A 135 -4.09 -14.35 0.62
N ARG A 136 -3.28 -15.04 1.43
CA ARG A 136 -2.77 -16.39 1.21
C ARG A 136 -2.09 -16.56 -0.15
N LEU A 137 -1.29 -15.56 -0.53
CA LEU A 137 -0.55 -15.57 -1.79
C LEU A 137 0.78 -16.31 -1.62
N PRO A 138 1.13 -17.27 -2.48
CA PRO A 138 2.50 -17.76 -2.57
C PRO A 138 3.46 -16.60 -2.74
N SER A 139 4.63 -16.67 -2.12
CA SER A 139 5.64 -15.60 -2.20
C SER A 139 6.84 -16.07 -3.03
N VAL A 140 7.28 -15.20 -3.95
CA VAL A 140 8.51 -15.41 -4.73
C VAL A 140 9.50 -14.30 -4.37
N TYR A 141 10.61 -14.71 -3.76
CA TYR A 141 11.71 -13.80 -3.38
C TYR A 141 12.80 -13.84 -4.44
N LEU A 142 13.03 -12.74 -5.16
CA LEU A 142 14.19 -12.57 -6.05
C LEU A 142 15.31 -11.91 -5.25
N VAL A 143 16.24 -12.71 -4.75
CA VAL A 143 17.21 -12.29 -3.74
C VAL A 143 18.52 -11.83 -4.40
N ASP A 144 18.89 -10.58 -4.12
CA ASP A 144 20.14 -9.96 -4.55
C ASP A 144 20.49 -8.82 -3.58
N SER A 145 21.00 -9.18 -2.38
CA SER A 145 21.12 -8.24 -1.26
C SER A 145 22.42 -8.38 -0.49
N GLY A 146 23.05 -7.23 -0.21
CA GLY A 146 24.21 -7.13 0.67
C GLY A 146 23.89 -7.23 2.18
N GLY A 147 22.62 -7.41 2.57
CA GLY A 147 22.21 -7.48 3.97
C GLY A 147 21.80 -6.13 4.56
N ALA A 148 21.90 -5.96 5.88
CA ALA A 148 21.49 -4.76 6.58
C ALA A 148 22.42 -3.57 6.32
N PHE A 149 21.86 -2.36 6.23
CA PHE A 149 22.63 -1.11 6.15
C PHE A 149 23.24 -0.79 7.53
N LEU A 150 24.50 -1.15 7.70
CA LEU A 150 25.19 -1.12 8.98
C LEU A 150 25.20 0.26 9.68
N PRO A 151 25.34 1.40 8.98
CA PRO A 151 25.28 2.71 9.63
C PRO A 151 23.96 2.97 10.37
N MET A 152 22.86 2.30 9.99
CA MET A 152 21.54 2.42 10.62
C MET A 152 21.11 1.14 11.34
N GLN A 153 22.06 0.33 11.82
CA GLN A 153 21.79 -0.99 12.39
C GLN A 153 20.78 -0.95 13.56
N ALA A 154 20.77 0.10 14.36
CA ALA A 154 19.82 0.26 15.45
C ALA A 154 18.37 0.41 15.00
N GLU A 155 18.14 0.91 13.78
CA GLU A 155 16.82 1.11 13.19
C GLU A 155 16.40 -0.04 12.25
N VAL A 156 17.28 -1.02 12.05
CA VAL A 156 17.07 -2.15 11.14
C VAL A 156 16.95 -3.48 11.89
N PHE A 157 17.64 -3.65 13.02
CA PHE A 157 17.88 -4.97 13.61
C PHE A 157 17.06 -5.30 14.87
N PRO A 158 17.05 -4.47 15.98
CA PRO A 158 16.70 -5.00 17.31
C PRO A 158 15.21 -5.02 17.66
N ASP A 159 14.36 -4.27 16.95
CA ASP A 159 12.96 -4.11 17.34
C ASP A 159 12.04 -5.15 16.69
N ARG A 160 10.80 -5.20 17.17
CA ARG A 160 9.77 -6.16 16.79
C ARG A 160 9.49 -6.18 15.28
N GLU A 161 9.38 -5.01 14.65
CA GLU A 161 9.06 -4.87 13.21
C GLU A 161 10.33 -4.63 12.37
N HIS A 162 11.51 -5.04 12.89
CA HIS A 162 12.79 -4.98 12.23
C HIS A 162 13.12 -6.28 11.46
N PHE A 163 14.36 -6.44 11.08
CA PHE A 163 14.82 -7.48 10.16
C PHE A 163 14.41 -8.91 10.58
N GLY A 164 14.44 -9.20 11.89
CA GLY A 164 14.01 -10.48 12.44
C GLY A 164 12.54 -10.82 12.17
N ARG A 165 11.69 -9.80 11.95
CA ARG A 165 10.28 -9.98 11.62
C ARG A 165 10.09 -10.68 10.28
N ILE A 166 10.99 -10.48 9.32
CA ILE A 166 10.95 -11.13 8.01
C ILE A 166 10.97 -12.66 8.20
N PHE A 167 11.88 -13.17 9.01
CA PHE A 167 12.04 -14.60 9.26
C PHE A 167 10.91 -15.17 10.10
N PHE A 168 10.45 -14.43 11.10
CA PHE A 168 9.27 -14.80 11.86
C PHE A 168 8.05 -14.97 10.92
N ASN A 169 7.85 -14.03 10.01
CA ASN A 169 6.74 -14.09 9.05
C ASN A 169 6.90 -15.28 8.10
N GLN A 170 8.10 -15.57 7.58
CA GLN A 170 8.35 -16.76 6.75
C GLN A 170 7.95 -18.05 7.46
N ALA A 171 8.37 -18.21 8.71
CA ALA A 171 8.01 -19.39 9.51
C ALA A 171 6.50 -19.49 9.72
N ARG A 172 5.81 -18.36 9.99
CA ARG A 172 4.36 -18.30 10.16
C ARG A 172 3.62 -18.62 8.86
N MET A 173 4.07 -18.05 7.74
CA MET A 173 3.49 -18.32 6.42
C MET A 173 3.62 -19.80 6.05
N SER A 174 4.77 -20.41 6.27
CA SER A 174 4.97 -21.86 6.07
C SER A 174 4.01 -22.70 6.93
N ALA A 175 3.86 -22.36 8.23
CA ALA A 175 2.92 -23.03 9.13
C ALA A 175 1.45 -22.90 8.66
N GLU A 176 1.10 -21.77 8.01
CA GLU A 176 -0.21 -21.52 7.40
C GLU A 176 -0.34 -22.14 5.99
N ARG A 177 0.67 -22.91 5.53
CA ARG A 177 0.71 -23.54 4.21
C ARG A 177 0.63 -22.53 3.06
N ILE A 178 1.31 -21.40 3.20
CA ILE A 178 1.50 -20.41 2.14
C ILE A 178 2.88 -20.66 1.54
N PRO A 179 2.96 -21.12 0.28
CA PRO A 179 4.22 -21.52 -0.34
C PRO A 179 5.17 -20.33 -0.51
N GLN A 180 6.46 -20.60 -0.36
CA GLN A 180 7.52 -19.61 -0.48
C GLN A 180 8.65 -20.16 -1.34
N VAL A 181 9.00 -19.45 -2.40
CA VAL A 181 10.06 -19.80 -3.36
C VAL A 181 11.11 -18.70 -3.35
N ALA A 182 12.37 -19.03 -3.13
CA ALA A 182 13.47 -18.10 -3.26
C ALA A 182 14.27 -18.36 -4.52
N VAL A 183 14.69 -17.29 -5.19
CA VAL A 183 15.58 -17.31 -6.36
C VAL A 183 16.78 -16.43 -6.04
N VAL A 184 17.91 -17.04 -5.77
CA VAL A 184 19.15 -16.34 -5.40
C VAL A 184 19.92 -15.99 -6.65
N MET A 185 19.81 -14.73 -7.06
CA MET A 185 20.34 -14.18 -8.33
C MET A 185 21.54 -13.25 -8.10
N GLY A 186 22.01 -13.17 -6.87
CA GLY A 186 23.13 -12.35 -6.48
C GLY A 186 23.57 -12.65 -5.06
N SER A 187 24.17 -11.66 -4.40
CA SER A 187 24.63 -11.80 -3.03
C SER A 187 23.46 -12.06 -2.08
N CYS A 188 23.66 -12.99 -1.15
CA CYS A 188 22.72 -13.26 -0.05
C CYS A 188 23.53 -13.49 1.23
N THR A 189 23.80 -12.41 1.97
CA THR A 189 24.80 -12.38 3.03
C THR A 189 24.17 -12.14 4.40
N ALA A 190 24.79 -12.70 5.43
CA ALA A 190 24.43 -12.56 6.84
C ALA A 190 22.98 -12.94 7.15
N GLY A 191 22.21 -12.09 7.81
CA GLY A 191 20.79 -12.35 8.07
C GLY A 191 19.97 -12.62 6.81
N GLY A 192 20.32 -12.01 5.67
CA GLY A 192 19.65 -12.24 4.39
C GLY A 192 19.70 -13.70 3.91
N ALA A 193 20.73 -14.46 4.32
CA ALA A 193 20.88 -15.88 3.99
C ALA A 193 19.71 -16.75 4.52
N TYR A 194 18.99 -16.29 5.51
CA TYR A 194 17.82 -16.99 6.02
C TYR A 194 16.61 -16.90 5.09
N VAL A 195 16.52 -15.89 4.21
CA VAL A 195 15.40 -15.79 3.26
C VAL A 195 15.31 -17.02 2.36
N PRO A 196 16.37 -17.43 1.62
CA PRO A 196 16.34 -18.68 0.87
C PRO A 196 16.33 -19.92 1.77
N ALA A 197 17.10 -19.95 2.86
CA ALA A 197 17.20 -21.11 3.72
C ALA A 197 15.90 -21.47 4.47
N MET A 198 14.94 -20.54 4.57
CA MET A 198 13.62 -20.75 5.18
C MET A 198 12.49 -20.81 4.14
N SER A 199 12.78 -20.67 2.86
CA SER A 199 11.81 -20.90 1.79
C SER A 199 11.57 -22.40 1.57
N ASP A 200 10.41 -22.75 1.02
CA ASP A 200 10.08 -24.16 0.77
C ASP A 200 10.93 -24.76 -0.35
N GLU A 201 11.26 -23.93 -1.36
CA GLU A 201 12.14 -24.30 -2.46
C GLU A 201 13.06 -23.12 -2.84
N THR A 202 14.32 -23.43 -3.12
CA THR A 202 15.35 -22.42 -3.42
C THR A 202 16.10 -22.74 -4.71
N VAL A 203 16.11 -21.76 -5.61
CA VAL A 203 16.90 -21.75 -6.85
C VAL A 203 18.12 -20.87 -6.65
N ILE A 204 19.29 -21.25 -7.13
CA ILE A 204 20.50 -20.43 -7.09
C ILE A 204 21.16 -20.34 -8.46
N VAL A 205 21.58 -19.13 -8.86
CA VAL A 205 22.24 -18.85 -10.14
C VAL A 205 23.75 -19.04 -9.99
N LYS A 206 24.34 -19.82 -10.91
CA LYS A 206 25.78 -20.06 -11.01
C LYS A 206 26.57 -18.76 -11.21
N GLY A 207 27.64 -18.61 -10.47
CA GLY A 207 28.64 -17.54 -10.64
C GLY A 207 28.18 -16.15 -10.15
N THR A 208 26.86 -15.93 -9.95
CA THR A 208 26.34 -14.67 -9.41
C THR A 208 25.63 -14.87 -8.09
N GLY A 209 24.90 -15.97 -7.91
CA GLY A 209 24.17 -16.30 -6.67
C GLY A 209 25.13 -16.84 -5.60
N THR A 210 25.08 -16.27 -4.40
CA THR A 210 25.86 -16.77 -3.26
C THR A 210 25.03 -16.69 -1.98
N ILE A 211 25.15 -17.70 -1.11
CA ILE A 211 24.49 -17.76 0.21
C ILE A 211 25.56 -18.05 1.25
N PHE A 212 25.75 -17.14 2.21
CA PHE A 212 26.63 -17.41 3.37
C PHE A 212 26.31 -16.49 4.55
N LEU A 213 26.49 -16.98 5.76
CA LEU A 213 26.31 -16.18 6.98
C LEU A 213 27.46 -15.19 7.18
N GLY A 214 28.67 -15.56 6.77
CA GLY A 214 29.84 -14.70 6.78
C GLY A 214 30.55 -14.75 5.44
N GLY A 215 30.69 -13.63 4.76
CA GLY A 215 31.39 -13.58 3.47
C GLY A 215 32.91 -13.79 3.58
N PRO A 216 33.63 -13.97 2.45
CA PRO A 216 35.06 -14.24 2.43
C PRO A 216 35.92 -13.33 3.30
N PRO A 217 35.67 -11.99 3.38
CA PRO A 217 36.43 -11.11 4.27
C PRO A 217 36.26 -11.46 5.76
N LEU A 218 35.04 -11.84 6.17
CA LEU A 218 34.78 -12.23 7.57
C LEU A 218 35.41 -13.58 7.90
N VAL A 219 35.34 -14.56 6.97
CA VAL A 219 35.99 -15.87 7.11
C VAL A 219 37.50 -15.68 7.28
N LYS A 220 38.15 -14.89 6.41
CA LYS A 220 39.58 -14.58 6.51
C LYS A 220 39.93 -13.93 7.85
N ALA A 221 39.13 -12.99 8.31
CA ALA A 221 39.36 -12.31 9.60
C ALA A 221 39.20 -13.24 10.81
N ALA A 222 38.24 -14.17 10.74
CA ALA A 222 37.90 -15.06 11.87
C ALA A 222 38.79 -16.31 11.94
N THR A 223 39.16 -16.90 10.79
CA THR A 223 39.85 -18.20 10.71
C THR A 223 41.20 -18.14 10.03
N GLY A 224 41.52 -17.06 9.32
CA GLY A 224 42.70 -16.96 8.46
C GLY A 224 42.57 -17.66 7.11
N GLU A 225 41.44 -18.30 6.82
CA GLU A 225 41.18 -19.02 5.58
C GLU A 225 40.96 -18.06 4.42
N GLU A 226 41.60 -18.29 3.30
CA GLU A 226 41.37 -17.58 2.04
C GLU A 226 40.48 -18.43 1.14
N VAL A 227 39.28 -17.93 0.85
CA VAL A 227 38.24 -18.61 0.07
C VAL A 227 37.54 -17.62 -0.84
N THR A 228 37.19 -18.03 -2.05
CA THR A 228 36.35 -17.23 -2.95
C THR A 228 34.87 -17.32 -2.56
N ALA A 229 34.04 -16.38 -3.00
CA ALA A 229 32.60 -16.39 -2.74
C ALA A 229 31.93 -17.65 -3.33
N GLU A 230 32.35 -18.09 -4.50
CA GLU A 230 31.82 -19.31 -5.17
C GLU A 230 32.20 -20.59 -4.42
N GLU A 231 33.45 -20.69 -3.93
CA GLU A 231 33.89 -21.84 -3.12
C GLU A 231 33.26 -21.86 -1.74
N LEU A 232 32.95 -20.70 -1.16
CA LEU A 232 32.32 -20.60 0.17
C LEU A 232 30.82 -20.91 0.15
N GLY A 233 30.10 -20.37 -0.83
CA GLY A 233 28.64 -20.46 -0.84
C GLY A 233 28.02 -20.21 -2.21
N GLY A 234 28.65 -20.64 -3.29
CA GLY A 234 28.12 -20.57 -4.64
C GLY A 234 27.15 -21.70 -4.97
N ALA A 235 26.66 -21.70 -6.20
CA ALA A 235 25.59 -22.59 -6.66
C ALA A 235 25.98 -24.08 -6.56
N ASP A 236 27.19 -24.47 -6.97
CA ASP A 236 27.65 -25.87 -6.88
C ASP A 236 27.74 -26.37 -5.42
N VAL A 237 28.23 -25.51 -4.52
CA VAL A 237 28.30 -25.83 -3.09
C VAL A 237 26.93 -26.11 -2.51
N HIS A 238 25.96 -25.22 -2.76
CA HIS A 238 24.65 -25.30 -2.11
C HIS A 238 23.71 -26.33 -2.75
N THR A 239 23.84 -26.61 -4.04
CA THR A 239 23.01 -27.65 -4.69
C THR A 239 23.57 -29.07 -4.58
N ARG A 240 24.88 -29.21 -4.36
CA ARG A 240 25.54 -30.54 -4.35
C ARG A 240 26.08 -30.96 -3.00
N LEU A 241 26.60 -30.02 -2.18
CA LEU A 241 27.29 -30.36 -0.94
C LEU A 241 26.47 -30.09 0.31
N SER A 242 25.95 -28.86 0.44
CA SER A 242 25.24 -28.43 1.65
C SER A 242 23.73 -28.69 1.62
N GLY A 243 23.12 -28.74 0.42
CA GLY A 243 21.68 -28.89 0.28
C GLY A 243 20.88 -27.65 0.71
N VAL A 244 21.47 -26.46 0.77
CA VAL A 244 20.77 -25.22 1.09
C VAL A 244 19.92 -24.71 -0.08
N ALA A 245 20.32 -25.05 -1.31
CA ALA A 245 19.53 -24.78 -2.50
C ALA A 245 19.15 -26.09 -3.19
N ASP A 246 17.95 -26.11 -3.78
CA ASP A 246 17.35 -27.29 -4.40
C ASP A 246 17.64 -27.36 -5.90
N TYR A 247 17.73 -26.20 -6.55
CA TYR A 247 17.86 -26.09 -8.00
C TYR A 247 19.05 -25.21 -8.40
N PHE A 248 19.85 -25.76 -9.33
CA PHE A 248 20.96 -25.07 -9.96
C PHE A 248 20.49 -24.41 -11.26
N ALA A 249 20.74 -23.11 -11.44
CA ALA A 249 20.44 -22.38 -12.65
C ALA A 249 21.72 -21.84 -13.31
N GLU A 250 21.80 -21.91 -14.63
CA GLU A 250 22.97 -21.44 -15.38
C GLU A 250 23.06 -19.91 -15.44
N ASP A 251 21.89 -19.22 -15.46
CA ASP A 251 21.75 -17.76 -15.54
C ASP A 251 20.41 -17.30 -14.95
N ASP A 252 20.17 -15.99 -14.97
CA ASP A 252 18.95 -15.36 -14.46
C ASP A 252 17.69 -15.88 -15.18
N GLU A 253 17.74 -16.02 -16.52
CA GLU A 253 16.60 -16.48 -17.33
C GLU A 253 16.22 -17.92 -16.98
N HIS A 254 17.20 -18.80 -16.87
CA HIS A 254 16.99 -20.19 -16.46
C HIS A 254 16.42 -20.27 -15.03
N ALA A 255 16.91 -19.45 -14.12
CA ALA A 255 16.39 -19.40 -12.74
C ALA A 255 14.92 -18.99 -12.69
N LEU A 256 14.53 -18.01 -13.50
CA LEU A 256 13.13 -17.56 -13.58
C LEU A 256 12.23 -18.64 -14.20
N GLN A 257 12.72 -19.39 -15.20
CA GLN A 257 12.00 -20.54 -15.78
C GLN A 257 11.77 -21.65 -14.73
N ILE A 258 12.79 -21.96 -13.92
CA ILE A 258 12.64 -22.92 -12.82
C ILE A 258 11.61 -22.43 -11.82
N ALA A 259 11.68 -21.16 -11.40
CA ALA A 259 10.71 -20.56 -10.48
C ALA A 259 9.28 -20.61 -11.03
N ARG A 260 9.08 -20.32 -12.32
CA ARG A 260 7.78 -20.48 -12.99
C ARG A 260 7.30 -21.93 -12.99
N SER A 261 8.20 -22.89 -13.20
CA SER A 261 7.89 -24.33 -13.13
C SER A 261 7.45 -24.72 -11.72
N ILE A 262 8.17 -24.30 -10.66
CA ILE A 262 7.80 -24.53 -9.27
C ILE A 262 6.41 -23.96 -9.00
N VAL A 263 6.17 -22.67 -9.32
CA VAL A 263 4.87 -22.04 -9.12
C VAL A 263 3.76 -22.77 -9.87
N SER A 264 4.04 -23.38 -11.03
CA SER A 264 3.05 -24.13 -11.80
C SER A 264 2.54 -25.39 -11.07
N THR A 265 3.29 -25.92 -10.13
CA THR A 265 2.93 -27.12 -9.35
C THR A 265 2.15 -26.81 -8.06
N LEU A 266 2.12 -25.54 -7.63
CA LEU A 266 1.47 -25.14 -6.40
C LEU A 266 -0.06 -25.30 -6.50
N HIS A 267 -0.69 -25.73 -5.42
CA HIS A 267 -2.14 -25.75 -5.34
C HIS A 267 -2.69 -24.31 -5.17
N THR A 268 -3.78 -24.02 -5.84
CA THR A 268 -4.52 -22.74 -5.66
C THR A 268 -5.70 -22.95 -4.72
N THR A 269 -5.86 -22.01 -3.78
CA THR A 269 -7.01 -21.97 -2.87
C THR A 269 -8.08 -20.97 -3.32
N LYS A 270 -7.82 -20.23 -4.40
CA LYS A 270 -8.70 -19.16 -4.89
C LYS A 270 -10.09 -19.68 -5.21
N ARG A 271 -11.10 -19.02 -4.63
CA ARG A 271 -12.51 -19.30 -4.87
C ARG A 271 -13.22 -18.00 -5.24
N LEU A 272 -13.47 -17.83 -6.52
CA LEU A 272 -14.25 -16.69 -6.98
C LEU A 272 -15.71 -16.81 -6.51
N PRO A 273 -16.39 -15.67 -6.21
CA PRO A 273 -17.81 -15.69 -5.85
C PRO A 273 -18.66 -16.28 -6.96
N GLY A 274 -19.65 -17.11 -6.60
CA GLY A 274 -20.56 -17.73 -7.57
C GLY A 274 -21.49 -16.73 -8.28
N ASP A 275 -21.64 -15.53 -7.74
CA ASP A 275 -22.44 -14.43 -8.28
C ASP A 275 -21.61 -13.41 -9.10
N MET A 276 -20.36 -13.71 -9.38
CA MET A 276 -19.50 -12.85 -10.20
C MET A 276 -20.07 -12.69 -11.60
N THR A 277 -20.12 -11.46 -12.11
CA THR A 277 -20.61 -11.14 -13.46
C THR A 277 -19.46 -10.81 -14.40
N ALA A 278 -19.73 -10.79 -15.70
CA ALA A 278 -18.77 -10.25 -16.66
C ALA A 278 -18.47 -8.77 -16.35
N PRO A 279 -17.20 -8.35 -16.38
CA PRO A 279 -16.83 -6.94 -16.20
C PRO A 279 -17.50 -6.04 -17.24
N GLU A 280 -18.01 -4.91 -16.82
CA GLU A 280 -18.57 -3.88 -17.68
C GLU A 280 -17.87 -2.54 -17.41
N PRO A 281 -17.41 -1.79 -18.43
CA PRO A 281 -16.80 -0.49 -18.20
C PRO A 281 -17.83 0.49 -17.61
N PRO A 282 -17.39 1.50 -16.83
CA PRO A 282 -18.26 2.60 -16.45
C PRO A 282 -18.82 3.31 -17.69
N LYS A 283 -19.99 3.94 -17.57
CA LYS A 283 -20.60 4.73 -18.66
C LYS A 283 -19.86 6.05 -18.92
N TYR A 284 -19.16 6.54 -17.89
CA TYR A 284 -18.43 7.82 -17.91
C TYR A 284 -16.93 7.56 -17.89
N ASP A 285 -16.18 8.44 -18.58
CA ASP A 285 -14.74 8.34 -18.68
C ASP A 285 -14.09 8.51 -17.30
N PRO A 286 -13.26 7.57 -16.83
CA PRO A 286 -12.53 7.73 -15.58
C PRO A 286 -11.62 8.98 -15.51
N GLU A 287 -11.14 9.51 -16.64
CA GLU A 287 -10.34 10.74 -16.67
C GLU A 287 -11.15 11.98 -16.31
N GLU A 288 -12.48 11.93 -16.36
CA GLU A 288 -13.34 13.02 -15.86
C GLU A 288 -13.14 13.27 -14.35
N LEU A 289 -12.62 12.28 -13.60
CA LEU A 289 -12.26 12.46 -12.19
C LEU A 289 -11.29 13.63 -11.97
N TYR A 290 -10.46 13.96 -12.95
CA TYR A 290 -9.55 15.10 -12.85
C TYR A 290 -10.27 16.46 -12.81
N GLY A 291 -11.46 16.55 -13.40
CA GLY A 291 -12.28 17.76 -13.38
C GLY A 291 -13.37 17.78 -12.31
N ILE A 292 -13.69 16.62 -11.75
CA ILE A 292 -14.72 16.48 -10.71
C ILE A 292 -14.12 16.80 -9.34
N VAL A 293 -12.96 16.22 -9.03
CA VAL A 293 -12.36 16.31 -7.69
C VAL A 293 -11.59 17.63 -7.55
N SER A 294 -12.01 18.43 -6.60
CA SER A 294 -11.27 19.65 -6.26
C SER A 294 -10.00 19.33 -5.46
N VAL A 295 -8.89 19.98 -5.82
CA VAL A 295 -7.67 19.96 -4.99
C VAL A 295 -7.79 20.86 -3.76
N ASP A 296 -8.77 21.76 -3.71
CA ASP A 296 -9.09 22.58 -2.53
C ASP A 296 -10.06 21.80 -1.64
N PRO A 297 -9.63 21.38 -0.44
CA PRO A 297 -10.46 20.55 0.46
C PRO A 297 -11.70 21.28 0.99
N ARG A 298 -11.80 22.60 0.82
CA ARG A 298 -12.96 23.40 1.20
C ARG A 298 -14.08 23.36 0.15
N LYS A 299 -13.78 22.89 -1.06
CA LYS A 299 -14.76 22.77 -2.13
C LYS A 299 -15.36 21.38 -2.16
N PRO A 300 -16.61 21.22 -1.74
CA PRO A 300 -17.27 19.92 -1.80
C PRO A 300 -17.57 19.53 -3.26
N TYR A 301 -17.63 18.23 -3.49
CA TYR A 301 -18.15 17.63 -4.71
C TYR A 301 -19.03 16.45 -4.32
N ASP A 302 -19.95 16.07 -5.20
CA ASP A 302 -20.81 14.90 -4.97
C ASP A 302 -20.02 13.60 -5.24
N VAL A 303 -19.86 12.78 -4.22
CA VAL A 303 -19.11 11.52 -4.33
C VAL A 303 -19.80 10.48 -5.23
N HIS A 304 -21.09 10.63 -5.53
CA HIS A 304 -21.77 9.79 -6.52
C HIS A 304 -21.10 9.90 -7.90
N GLU A 305 -20.57 11.07 -8.24
CA GLU A 305 -19.83 11.27 -9.49
C GLU A 305 -18.52 10.47 -9.54
N VAL A 306 -17.86 10.32 -8.40
CA VAL A 306 -16.68 9.44 -8.28
C VAL A 306 -17.11 7.98 -8.43
N ILE A 307 -18.13 7.54 -7.70
CA ILE A 307 -18.66 6.18 -7.76
C ILE A 307 -19.05 5.81 -9.19
N ALA A 308 -19.73 6.71 -9.90
CA ALA A 308 -20.18 6.49 -11.28
C ALA A 308 -19.04 6.22 -12.27
N ARG A 309 -17.81 6.68 -11.99
CA ARG A 309 -16.61 6.46 -12.83
C ARG A 309 -15.76 5.27 -12.41
N LEU A 310 -16.15 4.61 -11.31
CA LEU A 310 -15.44 3.43 -10.80
C LEU A 310 -16.20 2.13 -11.03
N VAL A 311 -17.55 2.13 -10.95
CA VAL A 311 -18.36 0.91 -10.89
C VAL A 311 -18.85 0.46 -12.25
N ASP A 312 -19.11 -0.84 -12.37
CA ASP A 312 -19.57 -1.49 -13.59
C ASP A 312 -20.89 -0.87 -14.10
N GLY A 313 -20.89 -0.40 -15.36
CA GLY A 313 -22.04 0.23 -16.01
C GLY A 313 -22.56 1.46 -15.26
N SER A 314 -21.76 2.06 -14.37
CA SER A 314 -22.13 3.15 -13.46
C SER A 314 -23.38 2.84 -12.63
N ARG A 315 -23.58 1.55 -12.28
CA ARG A 315 -24.74 1.08 -11.50
C ARG A 315 -24.42 1.01 -10.02
N PHE A 316 -25.33 1.59 -9.23
CA PHE A 316 -25.22 1.65 -7.78
C PHE A 316 -26.58 1.41 -7.12
N ASP A 317 -26.62 0.62 -6.07
CA ASP A 317 -27.81 0.37 -5.25
C ASP A 317 -27.60 1.00 -3.87
N GLU A 318 -28.08 2.25 -3.73
CA GLU A 318 -27.78 3.05 -2.55
C GLU A 318 -28.60 2.60 -1.33
N PHE A 319 -27.91 2.24 -0.26
CA PHE A 319 -28.49 1.86 1.00
C PHE A 319 -28.80 3.10 1.87
N LYS A 320 -30.04 3.22 2.34
CA LYS A 320 -30.52 4.35 3.15
C LYS A 320 -30.26 5.72 2.50
N GLN A 321 -30.55 5.84 1.21
CA GLN A 321 -30.31 7.03 0.40
C GLN A 321 -30.82 8.33 1.06
N ARG A 322 -31.99 8.29 1.69
CA ARG A 322 -32.63 9.47 2.31
C ARG A 322 -32.17 9.77 3.74
N TYR A 323 -31.32 8.92 4.32
CA TYR A 323 -30.85 9.04 5.70
C TYR A 323 -29.35 9.28 5.74
N ALA A 324 -28.89 10.23 6.56
CA ALA A 324 -27.48 10.55 6.75
C ALA A 324 -26.74 10.78 5.41
N THR A 325 -27.20 11.74 4.63
CA THR A 325 -26.76 12.00 3.24
C THR A 325 -25.32 12.49 3.11
N THR A 326 -24.65 12.81 4.22
CA THR A 326 -23.22 13.15 4.23
C THR A 326 -22.30 11.91 4.20
N LEU A 327 -22.88 10.72 4.22
CA LEU A 327 -22.21 9.44 4.01
C LEU A 327 -23.04 8.60 3.03
N ILE A 328 -22.43 8.24 1.93
CA ILE A 328 -23.03 7.36 0.92
C ILE A 328 -22.62 5.93 1.21
N THR A 329 -23.59 5.02 1.20
CA THR A 329 -23.38 3.59 1.36
C THR A 329 -24.23 2.85 0.35
N GLY A 330 -23.71 1.79 -0.27
CA GLY A 330 -24.49 1.01 -1.22
C GLY A 330 -23.69 -0.10 -1.88
N PHE A 331 -24.37 -0.89 -2.70
CA PHE A 331 -23.80 -2.02 -3.42
C PHE A 331 -23.51 -1.66 -4.87
N ALA A 332 -22.39 -2.16 -5.36
CA ALA A 332 -21.97 -2.01 -6.76
C ALA A 332 -21.19 -3.23 -7.22
N ARG A 333 -20.82 -3.26 -8.50
CA ARG A 333 -19.83 -4.20 -9.02
C ARG A 333 -18.60 -3.46 -9.53
N LEU A 334 -17.43 -4.06 -9.27
CA LEU A 334 -16.13 -3.63 -9.75
C LEU A 334 -15.48 -4.80 -10.48
N HIS A 335 -15.29 -4.69 -11.79
CA HIS A 335 -14.82 -5.81 -12.62
C HIS A 335 -15.59 -7.13 -12.36
N GLY A 336 -16.91 -7.04 -12.17
CA GLY A 336 -17.78 -8.16 -11.88
C GLY A 336 -17.87 -8.56 -10.41
N PHE A 337 -16.96 -8.15 -9.55
CA PHE A 337 -17.00 -8.41 -8.10
C PHE A 337 -18.05 -7.55 -7.41
N LEU A 338 -18.95 -8.18 -6.65
CA LEU A 338 -19.88 -7.45 -5.79
C LEU A 338 -19.13 -6.83 -4.60
N VAL A 339 -19.34 -5.54 -4.36
CA VAL A 339 -18.72 -4.78 -3.27
C VAL A 339 -19.74 -3.89 -2.56
N GLY A 340 -19.51 -3.64 -1.28
CA GLY A 340 -20.14 -2.56 -0.52
C GLY A 340 -19.25 -1.33 -0.55
N ILE A 341 -19.78 -0.18 -0.95
CA ILE A 341 -19.07 1.09 -0.99
C ILE A 341 -19.52 1.95 0.17
N ILE A 342 -18.56 2.55 0.88
CA ILE A 342 -18.77 3.56 1.92
C ILE A 342 -17.95 4.79 1.53
N ALA A 343 -18.61 5.90 1.24
CA ALA A 343 -17.98 7.09 0.69
C ALA A 343 -18.40 8.35 1.44
N ASN A 344 -17.45 9.21 1.78
CA ASN A 344 -17.77 10.50 2.39
C ASN A 344 -18.36 11.46 1.36
N ASN A 345 -19.47 12.11 1.74
CA ASN A 345 -20.11 13.20 1.02
C ASN A 345 -20.26 14.45 1.90
N GLY A 346 -19.40 14.56 2.90
CA GLY A 346 -19.39 15.65 3.89
C GLY A 346 -18.90 15.20 5.26
N VAL A 347 -19.20 15.99 6.28
CA VAL A 347 -18.85 15.75 7.69
C VAL A 347 -19.62 14.54 8.23
N LEU A 348 -19.01 13.76 9.13
CA LEU A 348 -19.68 12.66 9.83
C LEU A 348 -20.50 13.17 11.03
N PHE A 349 -21.78 12.83 11.02
CA PHE A 349 -22.71 13.03 12.15
C PHE A 349 -22.97 11.70 12.85
N SER A 350 -23.70 11.72 13.98
CA SER A 350 -24.14 10.50 14.67
C SER A 350 -24.89 9.55 13.74
N GLU A 351 -25.84 10.08 12.97
CA GLU A 351 -26.62 9.30 12.00
C GLU A 351 -25.76 8.71 10.88
N SER A 352 -24.69 9.42 10.45
CA SER A 352 -23.73 8.89 9.46
C SER A 352 -22.97 7.69 10.02
N ALA A 353 -22.51 7.78 11.27
CA ALA A 353 -21.84 6.68 11.96
C ALA A 353 -22.76 5.47 12.14
N LEU A 354 -24.02 5.68 12.51
CA LEU A 354 -25.01 4.60 12.67
C LEU A 354 -25.36 3.94 11.32
N LYS A 355 -25.48 4.73 10.24
CA LYS A 355 -25.67 4.21 8.88
C LYS A 355 -24.51 3.32 8.45
N ALA A 356 -23.27 3.80 8.65
CA ALA A 356 -22.07 3.04 8.34
C ALA A 356 -21.96 1.74 9.14
N THR A 357 -22.19 1.81 10.46
CA THR A 357 -22.16 0.64 11.35
C THR A 357 -23.09 -0.45 10.83
N HIS A 358 -24.35 -0.11 10.58
CA HIS A 358 -25.34 -1.06 10.05
C HIS A 358 -24.92 -1.64 8.70
N PHE A 359 -24.39 -0.81 7.79
CA PHE A 359 -23.99 -1.27 6.46
C PHE A 359 -22.76 -2.19 6.51
N ILE A 360 -21.78 -1.89 7.37
CA ILE A 360 -20.60 -2.73 7.59
C ILE A 360 -21.00 -4.11 8.12
N GLU A 361 -21.87 -4.15 9.14
CA GLU A 361 -22.38 -5.43 9.69
C GLU A 361 -23.12 -6.23 8.62
N LEU A 362 -23.98 -5.58 7.81
CA LEU A 362 -24.73 -6.21 6.74
C LEU A 362 -23.80 -6.83 5.67
N CYS A 363 -22.75 -6.09 5.27
CA CYS A 363 -21.74 -6.60 4.33
C CYS A 363 -20.98 -7.80 4.91
N ASN A 364 -20.62 -7.73 6.20
CA ASN A 364 -19.92 -8.83 6.86
C ASN A 364 -20.76 -10.11 6.92
N LEU A 365 -22.02 -10.01 7.28
CA LEU A 365 -22.95 -11.17 7.30
C LEU A 365 -23.16 -11.79 5.92
N ARG A 366 -23.02 -10.99 4.86
CA ARG A 366 -23.16 -11.43 3.46
C ARG A 366 -21.84 -11.82 2.80
N GLY A 367 -20.71 -11.67 3.47
CA GLY A 367 -19.38 -11.94 2.90
C GLY A 367 -18.99 -10.97 1.77
N ILE A 368 -19.52 -9.73 1.76
CA ILE A 368 -19.30 -8.75 0.70
C ILE A 368 -18.11 -7.85 1.07
N PRO A 369 -17.04 -7.80 0.24
CA PRO A 369 -15.91 -6.89 0.46
C PRO A 369 -16.33 -5.43 0.53
N LEU A 370 -15.60 -4.63 1.30
CA LEU A 370 -15.86 -3.20 1.52
C LEU A 370 -14.82 -2.33 0.81
N VAL A 371 -15.29 -1.28 0.14
CA VAL A 371 -14.47 -0.22 -0.44
C VAL A 371 -14.80 1.10 0.26
N PHE A 372 -13.80 1.72 0.86
CA PHE A 372 -13.89 3.01 1.52
C PHE A 372 -13.29 4.09 0.63
N LEU A 373 -14.11 5.08 0.26
CA LEU A 373 -13.66 6.28 -0.44
C LEU A 373 -13.61 7.43 0.57
N GLN A 374 -12.39 7.74 1.05
CA GLN A 374 -12.18 8.73 2.09
C GLN A 374 -12.04 10.14 1.53
N ASN A 375 -12.95 11.01 1.94
CA ASN A 375 -12.81 12.47 1.86
C ASN A 375 -13.43 13.06 3.11
N ILE A 376 -12.74 12.89 4.25
CA ILE A 376 -13.27 13.20 5.58
C ILE A 376 -12.52 14.33 6.26
N THR A 377 -13.24 15.34 6.70
CA THR A 377 -12.74 16.45 7.50
C THR A 377 -12.82 16.20 9.00
N GLY A 378 -13.57 15.18 9.43
CA GLY A 378 -13.74 14.76 10.81
C GLY A 378 -15.20 14.48 11.16
N PHE A 379 -15.44 14.07 12.43
CA PHE A 379 -16.76 14.07 13.03
C PHE A 379 -17.17 15.50 13.38
N MET A 380 -18.47 15.76 13.32
CA MET A 380 -19.00 17.07 13.71
C MET A 380 -18.73 17.34 15.19
N VAL A 381 -18.37 18.58 15.50
CA VAL A 381 -18.07 19.03 16.87
C VAL A 381 -19.06 20.09 17.32
N GLY A 382 -19.21 20.25 18.64
CA GLY A 382 -20.04 21.29 19.24
C GLY A 382 -21.01 20.73 20.27
N ARG A 383 -21.50 21.62 21.17
CA ARG A 383 -22.31 21.26 22.33
C ARG A 383 -23.50 20.36 22.01
N GLN A 384 -24.19 20.63 20.91
CA GLN A 384 -25.37 19.87 20.49
C GLN A 384 -24.99 18.42 20.16
N TYR A 385 -23.91 18.22 19.42
CA TYR A 385 -23.45 16.91 18.94
C TYR A 385 -22.84 16.08 20.07
N GLU A 386 -22.04 16.72 20.96
CA GLU A 386 -21.49 16.06 22.14
C GLU A 386 -22.62 15.57 23.09
N ARG A 387 -23.61 16.42 23.34
CA ARG A 387 -24.80 16.05 24.15
C ARG A 387 -25.67 15.00 23.47
N GLY A 388 -25.69 14.97 22.13
CA GLY A 388 -26.38 13.98 21.32
C GLY A 388 -25.69 12.61 21.29
N GLY A 389 -24.46 12.49 21.81
CA GLY A 389 -23.74 11.23 21.92
C GLY A 389 -22.89 10.88 20.69
N ILE A 390 -22.40 11.87 19.94
CA ILE A 390 -21.59 11.65 18.74
C ILE A 390 -20.35 10.78 19.02
N ALA A 391 -19.71 10.92 20.20
CA ALA A 391 -18.59 10.08 20.59
C ALA A 391 -18.97 8.59 20.68
N LYS A 392 -20.16 8.31 21.26
CA LYS A 392 -20.71 6.95 21.37
C LYS A 392 -21.05 6.37 19.98
N ASP A 393 -21.68 7.16 19.13
CA ASP A 393 -22.12 6.70 17.81
C ASP A 393 -20.92 6.57 16.85
N GLY A 394 -19.96 7.51 16.90
CA GLY A 394 -18.69 7.39 16.18
C GLY A 394 -17.89 6.16 16.60
N ALA A 395 -17.86 5.85 17.92
CA ALA A 395 -17.21 4.64 18.41
C ALA A 395 -17.85 3.34 17.88
N LYS A 396 -19.15 3.30 17.62
CA LYS A 396 -19.82 2.14 17.00
C LYS A 396 -19.28 1.91 15.57
N MET A 397 -19.16 2.96 14.77
CA MET A 397 -18.59 2.87 13.43
C MET A 397 -17.13 2.36 13.46
N VAL A 398 -16.30 2.95 14.33
CA VAL A 398 -14.90 2.53 14.53
C VAL A 398 -14.83 1.06 14.96
N HIS A 399 -15.71 0.65 15.87
CA HIS A 399 -15.80 -0.73 16.35
C HIS A 399 -16.22 -1.70 15.24
N ALA A 400 -17.20 -1.33 14.41
CA ALA A 400 -17.63 -2.15 13.27
C ALA A 400 -16.52 -2.32 12.24
N VAL A 401 -15.78 -1.26 11.92
CA VAL A 401 -14.63 -1.31 11.00
C VAL A 401 -13.52 -2.21 11.55
N ALA A 402 -13.20 -2.09 12.85
CA ALA A 402 -12.14 -2.87 13.48
C ALA A 402 -12.44 -4.38 13.52
N ASN A 403 -13.71 -4.76 13.72
CA ASN A 403 -14.14 -6.16 13.79
C ASN A 403 -14.62 -6.72 12.44
N SER A 404 -14.59 -5.93 11.38
CA SER A 404 -14.94 -6.39 10.03
C SER A 404 -13.90 -7.38 9.52
N VAL A 405 -14.35 -8.56 9.11
CA VAL A 405 -13.51 -9.66 8.61
C VAL A 405 -13.52 -9.79 7.08
N VAL A 406 -14.47 -9.13 6.41
CA VAL A 406 -14.46 -9.08 4.94
C VAL A 406 -13.27 -8.26 4.44
N PRO A 407 -12.73 -8.53 3.24
CA PRO A 407 -11.69 -7.71 2.65
C PRO A 407 -12.10 -6.23 2.61
N LYS A 408 -11.26 -5.35 3.15
CA LYS A 408 -11.45 -3.89 3.17
C LYS A 408 -10.41 -3.24 2.29
N PHE A 409 -10.82 -2.33 1.42
CA PHE A 409 -9.94 -1.52 0.58
C PHE A 409 -10.24 -0.05 0.84
N THR A 410 -9.19 0.77 0.95
CA THR A 410 -9.36 2.19 1.21
C THR A 410 -8.65 3.00 0.14
N VAL A 411 -9.35 4.01 -0.40
CA VAL A 411 -8.76 5.03 -1.26
C VAL A 411 -9.03 6.39 -0.64
N ILE A 412 -7.98 7.10 -0.27
CA ILE A 412 -8.06 8.47 0.21
C ILE A 412 -8.11 9.38 -1.01
N ILE A 413 -9.33 9.85 -1.34
CA ILE A 413 -9.62 10.66 -2.54
C ILE A 413 -9.57 12.16 -2.29
N GLY A 414 -9.32 12.56 -1.04
CA GLY A 414 -9.25 13.95 -0.60
C GLY A 414 -8.68 14.03 0.82
N GLY A 415 -9.41 14.65 1.75
CA GLY A 415 -8.99 14.75 3.15
C GLY A 415 -9.13 13.44 3.93
N SER A 416 -8.21 13.22 4.87
CA SER A 416 -8.27 12.13 5.86
C SER A 416 -7.80 12.65 7.21
N PHE A 417 -8.71 13.21 8.01
CA PHE A 417 -8.37 13.94 9.22
C PHE A 417 -8.98 13.32 10.48
N GLY A 418 -8.17 13.27 11.55
CA GLY A 418 -8.58 12.89 12.89
C GLY A 418 -9.23 11.51 12.99
N ALA A 419 -10.17 11.33 13.92
CA ALA A 419 -10.87 10.07 14.14
C ALA A 419 -11.77 9.64 12.95
N GLY A 420 -12.06 10.55 12.01
CA GLY A 420 -12.72 10.20 10.76
C GLY A 420 -11.91 9.20 9.92
N ASN A 421 -10.57 9.31 9.96
CA ASN A 421 -9.69 8.31 9.36
C ASN A 421 -9.94 6.90 9.91
N TYR A 422 -10.18 6.77 11.21
CA TYR A 422 -10.44 5.49 11.86
C TYR A 422 -11.77 4.88 11.43
N GLY A 423 -12.84 5.67 11.46
CA GLY A 423 -14.17 5.24 11.01
C GLY A 423 -14.23 4.88 9.53
N MET A 424 -13.37 5.48 8.70
CA MET A 424 -13.26 5.22 7.26
C MET A 424 -12.14 4.24 6.90
N CYS A 425 -11.77 3.35 7.81
CA CYS A 425 -10.78 2.29 7.59
C CYS A 425 -9.40 2.81 7.18
N GLY A 426 -8.81 3.71 8.00
CA GLY A 426 -7.41 4.13 7.83
C GLY A 426 -6.41 3.00 8.09
N ARG A 427 -5.11 3.27 7.93
CA ARG A 427 -4.03 2.27 7.97
C ARG A 427 -4.06 1.37 9.21
N ALA A 428 -4.35 1.93 10.39
CA ALA A 428 -4.40 1.20 11.66
C ALA A 428 -5.58 0.22 11.78
N TYR A 429 -6.54 0.30 10.86
CA TYR A 429 -7.73 -0.57 10.83
C TYR A 429 -7.61 -1.70 9.79
N GLU A 430 -6.39 -1.97 9.37
CA GLU A 430 -5.99 -3.11 8.57
C GLU A 430 -6.82 -3.28 7.29
N PRO A 431 -6.89 -2.22 6.42
CA PRO A 431 -7.35 -2.46 5.06
C PRO A 431 -6.37 -3.41 4.36
N ARG A 432 -6.89 -4.30 3.53
CA ARG A 432 -6.06 -5.19 2.69
C ARG A 432 -5.05 -4.39 1.90
N LEU A 433 -5.53 -3.31 1.25
CA LEU A 433 -4.71 -2.32 0.57
C LEU A 433 -5.32 -0.93 0.82
N LEU A 434 -4.44 0.06 0.95
CA LEU A 434 -4.79 1.46 1.10
C LEU A 434 -3.98 2.30 0.13
N TRP A 435 -4.65 3.16 -0.61
CA TRP A 435 -4.01 4.10 -1.54
C TRP A 435 -4.42 5.53 -1.28
N MET A 436 -3.61 6.47 -1.77
CA MET A 436 -3.93 7.89 -1.79
C MET A 436 -3.94 8.42 -3.22
N TRP A 437 -4.83 9.38 -3.50
CA TRP A 437 -4.73 10.17 -4.73
C TRP A 437 -3.71 11.32 -4.57
N PRO A 438 -3.18 11.88 -5.67
CA PRO A 438 -2.16 12.93 -5.59
C PRO A 438 -2.60 14.22 -4.89
N ASN A 439 -3.91 14.52 -4.88
CA ASN A 439 -4.51 15.65 -4.17
C ASN A 439 -4.82 15.37 -2.71
N ALA A 440 -4.67 14.14 -2.24
CA ALA A 440 -5.07 13.75 -0.89
C ALA A 440 -4.18 14.36 0.20
N ARG A 441 -4.76 14.54 1.39
CA ARG A 441 -4.05 15.01 2.59
C ARG A 441 -4.44 14.17 3.80
N ILE A 442 -3.46 13.87 4.64
CA ILE A 442 -3.65 13.09 5.87
C ILE A 442 -2.96 13.77 7.05
N SER A 443 -3.69 13.98 8.14
CA SER A 443 -3.14 14.48 9.42
C SER A 443 -4.15 14.34 10.55
N VAL A 444 -3.73 14.71 11.79
CA VAL A 444 -4.62 14.68 12.97
C VAL A 444 -5.79 15.65 12.86
N MET A 445 -5.62 16.76 12.12
CA MET A 445 -6.65 17.77 11.79
C MET A 445 -6.18 18.58 10.59
N GLY A 446 -7.06 19.36 9.97
CA GLY A 446 -6.66 20.27 8.89
C GLY A 446 -5.64 21.31 9.39
N GLY A 447 -4.64 21.65 8.56
CA GLY A 447 -3.58 22.60 8.91
C GLY A 447 -4.09 23.96 9.38
N GLU A 448 -5.13 24.50 8.73
CA GLU A 448 -5.79 25.75 9.14
C GLU A 448 -6.41 25.65 10.54
N GLN A 449 -7.03 24.52 10.87
CA GLN A 449 -7.57 24.29 12.22
C GLN A 449 -6.45 24.23 13.26
N ALA A 450 -5.38 23.50 12.97
CA ALA A 450 -4.23 23.39 13.86
C ALA A 450 -3.59 24.76 14.12
N ALA A 451 -3.35 25.53 13.08
CA ALA A 451 -2.81 26.89 13.16
C ALA A 451 -3.72 27.82 13.98
N SER A 452 -5.04 27.74 13.77
CA SER A 452 -6.03 28.54 14.51
C SER A 452 -6.11 28.19 15.99
N VAL A 453 -6.07 26.87 16.34
CA VAL A 453 -6.06 26.42 17.74
C VAL A 453 -4.82 26.95 18.47
N LEU A 454 -3.62 26.80 17.86
CA LEU A 454 -2.39 27.26 18.51
C LEU A 454 -2.31 28.78 18.62
N ALA A 455 -2.79 29.54 17.62
CA ALA A 455 -2.89 30.99 17.70
C ALA A 455 -3.86 31.43 18.80
N THR A 456 -5.01 30.73 18.97
CA THR A 456 -5.98 30.99 20.04
C THR A 456 -5.39 30.73 21.42
N VAL A 457 -4.73 29.59 21.62
CA VAL A 457 -4.05 29.27 22.89
C VAL A 457 -3.03 30.36 23.26
N LYS A 458 -2.25 30.83 22.28
CA LYS A 458 -1.27 31.91 22.50
C LYS A 458 -1.95 33.24 22.82
N ARG A 459 -3.03 33.58 22.12
CA ARG A 459 -3.85 34.79 22.36
C ARG A 459 -4.41 34.78 23.79
N ASP A 460 -4.98 33.66 24.24
CA ASP A 460 -5.54 33.51 25.57
C ASP A 460 -4.44 33.61 26.67
N GLN A 461 -3.24 33.08 26.39
CA GLN A 461 -2.11 33.21 27.29
C GLN A 461 -1.68 34.69 27.44
N LEU A 462 -1.51 35.41 26.31
CA LEU A 462 -1.11 36.81 26.32
C LEU A 462 -2.16 37.71 26.96
N ALA A 463 -3.46 37.40 26.74
CA ALA A 463 -4.56 38.15 27.35
C ALA A 463 -4.53 38.07 28.89
N ARG A 464 -4.12 36.96 29.49
CA ARG A 464 -3.92 36.82 30.94
C ARG A 464 -2.81 37.76 31.46
N ASP A 465 -1.82 38.04 30.62
CA ASP A 465 -0.71 38.94 30.92
C ASP A 465 -1.01 40.41 30.51
N GLY A 466 -2.26 40.73 30.13
CA GLY A 466 -2.68 42.05 29.69
C GLY A 466 -2.11 42.47 28.32
N ARG A 467 -1.62 41.52 27.52
CA ARG A 467 -1.04 41.74 26.18
C ARG A 467 -1.98 41.26 25.08
N THR A 468 -1.87 41.87 23.90
CA THR A 468 -2.63 41.50 22.69
C THR A 468 -1.66 40.87 21.68
N LEU A 469 -2.07 39.78 21.04
CA LEU A 469 -1.31 39.16 19.96
C LEU A 469 -1.40 40.03 18.72
N SER A 470 -0.28 40.50 18.17
CA SER A 470 -0.27 41.28 16.91
C SER A 470 -0.50 40.35 15.71
N ALA A 471 -0.88 40.93 14.55
CA ALA A 471 -1.04 40.18 13.31
C ALA A 471 0.28 39.52 12.85
N GLU A 472 1.41 40.17 13.07
CA GLU A 472 2.73 39.68 12.72
C GLU A 472 3.12 38.48 13.63
N GLU A 473 2.88 38.59 14.95
CA GLU A 473 3.09 37.49 15.91
C GLU A 473 2.16 36.31 15.60
N GLU A 474 0.90 36.57 15.21
CA GLU A 474 -0.02 35.52 14.80
C GLU A 474 0.45 34.82 13.53
N ALA A 475 0.88 35.56 12.51
CA ALA A 475 1.45 35.00 11.27
C ALA A 475 2.69 34.14 11.55
N ALA A 476 3.59 34.62 12.44
CA ALA A 476 4.78 33.89 12.84
C ALA A 476 4.49 32.53 13.53
N ILE A 477 3.31 32.42 14.18
CA ILE A 477 2.84 31.14 14.75
C ILE A 477 2.19 30.27 13.68
N ARG A 478 1.35 30.85 12.82
CA ARG A 478 0.53 30.10 11.86
C ARG A 478 1.32 29.53 10.70
N THR A 479 2.23 30.31 10.11
CA THR A 479 2.95 29.94 8.88
C THR A 479 3.76 28.65 9.04
N PRO A 480 4.61 28.46 10.07
CA PRO A 480 5.37 27.23 10.24
C PRO A 480 4.47 25.99 10.43
N ILE A 481 3.28 26.17 11.02
CA ILE A 481 2.32 25.09 11.24
C ILE A 481 1.69 24.68 9.91
N LEU A 482 1.26 25.65 9.12
CA LEU A 482 0.68 25.43 7.81
C LEU A 482 1.68 24.72 6.88
N ASP A 483 2.93 25.18 6.82
CA ASP A 483 3.99 24.58 6.03
C ASP A 483 4.28 23.13 6.46
N LYS A 484 4.33 22.90 7.77
CA LYS A 484 4.53 21.55 8.32
C LYS A 484 3.38 20.61 7.95
N TYR A 485 2.13 21.04 8.13
CA TYR A 485 0.95 20.22 7.82
C TYR A 485 0.80 19.96 6.33
N GLU A 486 1.16 20.94 5.48
CA GLU A 486 1.16 20.76 4.02
C GLU A 486 2.21 19.73 3.59
N SER A 487 3.43 19.83 4.11
CA SER A 487 4.51 18.92 3.75
C SER A 487 4.29 17.51 4.30
N GLU A 488 4.02 17.37 5.62
CA GLU A 488 3.86 16.06 6.28
C GLU A 488 2.51 15.40 5.97
N GLY A 489 1.49 16.18 5.59
CA GLY A 489 0.18 15.67 5.17
C GLY A 489 0.12 15.21 3.72
N SER A 490 1.17 15.42 2.93
CA SER A 490 1.18 15.10 1.50
C SER A 490 1.17 13.59 1.24
N PRO A 491 0.61 13.12 0.10
CA PRO A 491 0.63 11.70 -0.25
C PRO A 491 2.06 11.17 -0.45
N TYR A 492 3.01 12.02 -0.83
CA TYR A 492 4.40 11.62 -1.03
C TYR A 492 5.14 11.42 0.29
N TYR A 493 4.84 12.22 1.31
CA TYR A 493 5.37 12.01 2.66
C TYR A 493 4.81 10.72 3.29
N SER A 494 3.51 10.47 3.08
CA SER A 494 2.81 9.27 3.52
C SER A 494 3.41 8.01 2.88
N THR A 495 3.45 7.97 1.55
CA THR A 495 3.88 6.77 0.80
C THR A 495 5.38 6.47 1.01
N ALA A 496 6.23 7.52 1.16
CA ALA A 496 7.63 7.34 1.49
C ALA A 496 7.84 6.56 2.80
N ARG A 497 6.90 6.69 3.75
CA ARG A 497 6.91 6.06 5.08
C ARG A 497 6.01 4.84 5.18
N LEU A 498 5.42 4.39 4.07
CA LEU A 498 4.47 3.26 4.03
C LEU A 498 3.25 3.44 4.95
N TRP A 499 2.70 4.65 5.02
CA TRP A 499 1.38 4.86 5.64
C TRP A 499 0.25 4.43 4.71
N ASP A 500 0.57 4.20 3.44
CA ASP A 500 -0.27 3.64 2.39
C ASP A 500 0.51 2.57 1.59
N ASP A 501 -0.14 1.95 0.63
CA ASP A 501 0.44 0.96 -0.27
C ASP A 501 0.74 1.57 -1.66
N GLY A 502 0.60 2.90 -1.80
CA GLY A 502 0.99 3.66 -2.98
C GLY A 502 0.08 4.86 -3.28
N VAL A 503 0.58 5.75 -4.13
CA VAL A 503 -0.20 6.86 -4.70
C VAL A 503 -0.74 6.41 -6.05
N LEU A 504 -2.07 6.56 -6.25
CA LEU A 504 -2.76 6.17 -7.48
C LEU A 504 -3.14 7.38 -8.32
N ASP A 505 -2.96 7.26 -9.62
CA ASP A 505 -3.68 8.07 -10.59
C ASP A 505 -5.19 7.83 -10.44
N PRO A 506 -6.03 8.86 -10.20
CA PRO A 506 -7.47 8.70 -10.03
C PRO A 506 -8.13 7.82 -11.08
N ALA A 507 -7.76 7.97 -12.36
CA ALA A 507 -8.33 7.19 -13.47
C ALA A 507 -7.96 5.69 -13.41
N ARG A 508 -6.96 5.28 -12.62
CA ARG A 508 -6.54 3.89 -12.46
C ARG A 508 -7.09 3.22 -11.20
N THR A 509 -7.89 3.92 -10.42
CA THR A 509 -8.43 3.42 -9.14
C THR A 509 -9.25 2.15 -9.31
N ARG A 510 -10.09 2.08 -10.34
CA ARG A 510 -10.92 0.92 -10.65
C ARG A 510 -10.07 -0.35 -10.87
N ASP A 511 -9.00 -0.26 -11.67
CA ASP A 511 -8.14 -1.39 -11.98
C ASP A 511 -7.36 -1.87 -10.74
N ALA A 512 -6.82 -0.93 -9.94
CA ALA A 512 -6.11 -1.24 -8.71
C ALA A 512 -7.02 -1.97 -7.70
N LEU A 513 -8.25 -1.49 -7.50
CA LEU A 513 -9.26 -2.13 -6.65
C LEU A 513 -9.61 -3.53 -7.16
N ALA A 514 -9.77 -3.72 -8.48
CA ALA A 514 -10.08 -5.02 -9.06
C ALA A 514 -8.97 -6.04 -8.84
N LEU A 515 -7.70 -5.64 -9.00
CA LEU A 515 -6.55 -6.50 -8.73
C LEU A 515 -6.47 -6.87 -7.24
N GLY A 516 -6.71 -5.90 -6.35
CA GLY A 516 -6.78 -6.15 -4.91
C GLY A 516 -7.91 -7.12 -4.54
N LEU A 517 -9.11 -6.92 -5.09
CA LEU A 517 -10.26 -7.83 -4.91
C LEU A 517 -9.95 -9.24 -5.40
N SER A 518 -9.38 -9.35 -6.61
CA SER A 518 -8.95 -10.63 -7.16
C SER A 518 -8.00 -11.37 -6.23
N ALA A 519 -6.98 -10.68 -5.74
CA ALA A 519 -6.02 -11.23 -4.79
C ALA A 519 -6.69 -11.66 -3.46
N ALA A 520 -7.65 -10.89 -2.95
CA ALA A 520 -8.32 -11.18 -1.69
C ALA A 520 -9.10 -12.49 -1.70
N TYR A 521 -9.62 -12.93 -2.85
CA TYR A 521 -10.34 -14.20 -2.98
C TYR A 521 -9.45 -15.45 -2.97
N ASN A 522 -8.13 -15.32 -2.80
CA ASN A 522 -7.27 -16.46 -2.45
C ASN A 522 -7.39 -16.84 -0.98
N ALA A 523 -7.87 -15.95 -0.11
CA ALA A 523 -8.13 -16.22 1.29
C ALA A 523 -9.62 -16.44 1.56
N PRO A 524 -10.00 -17.36 2.47
CA PRO A 524 -11.38 -17.48 2.91
C PRO A 524 -11.77 -16.25 3.75
N ILE A 525 -13.05 -15.87 3.68
CA ILE A 525 -13.62 -14.84 4.57
C ILE A 525 -14.05 -15.56 5.86
N PRO A 526 -13.49 -15.20 7.03
CA PRO A 526 -13.91 -15.79 8.30
C PRO A 526 -15.35 -15.41 8.69
N GLU A 527 -15.92 -16.13 9.64
CA GLU A 527 -17.20 -15.71 10.24
C GLU A 527 -17.03 -14.42 11.04
N PRO A 528 -17.94 -13.42 10.87
CA PRO A 528 -17.85 -12.16 11.58
C PRO A 528 -18.20 -12.35 13.06
N LYS A 529 -17.42 -11.66 13.91
CA LYS A 529 -17.67 -11.60 15.35
C LYS A 529 -17.54 -10.15 15.79
N PHE A 530 -18.68 -9.52 16.04
CA PHE A 530 -18.71 -8.17 16.60
C PHE A 530 -18.76 -8.25 18.14
N GLY A 531 -18.03 -7.34 18.78
CA GLY A 531 -18.08 -7.20 20.23
C GLY A 531 -19.32 -6.44 20.71
N VAL A 532 -19.24 -5.82 21.88
CA VAL A 532 -20.34 -5.06 22.48
C VAL A 532 -20.33 -3.64 21.94
N PHE A 533 -21.40 -3.25 21.26
CA PHE A 533 -21.66 -1.85 20.91
C PHE A 533 -22.31 -1.12 22.08
N ARG A 534 -21.78 0.04 22.44
CA ARG A 534 -22.38 0.89 23.47
C ARG A 534 -23.62 1.59 22.92
N MET A 535 -24.78 1.42 23.58
CA MET A 535 -26.06 2.00 23.17
C MET A 535 -26.30 3.40 23.77
#